data_5db37793e43468b3f0d7add63e1a6a6e
#
_entry.id   5db37793e43468b3f0d7add63e1a6a6e
#
_cell.length_a   1.000
_cell.length_b   1.000
_cell.length_c   1.000
_cell.angle_alpha   90.00
_cell.angle_beta   90.00
_cell.angle_gamma   90.00
#
_symmetry.space_group_name_H-M   'P 1'
#
loop_
_entity.id
_entity.type
_entity.pdbx_description
1 polymer ?
#
loop_
_entity_poly.entity_id
_entity_poly.type
_entity_poly.pdbx_seq_one_letter_code
_entity_poly.pdbx_strand_id
1 'polypeptide(L)'
;MAALLLLCAIPCTTMQAGSLIRVLQFNIRLISSSDGNNNWYYRAEDVAAYCHDIQPDMFGMQEVTPAQKTFMEKTMTEYACIGLGRDGGSSGEHCPVFYLKSKYALENSGTFWLSDTPEKVSNTWGAACRRIVTWTILRDKQTGERFCYANTHFDHKNESARDKSSRLTKERLAQYAEGLPIIITGDFNCTPTSTCYTRMIEPDGTFPMHEAWRDARVKEGIEGTFHSWGTIALAKRSRIDFIFVTPDIKVLRCVTDDGSKRPRYLSDHDTVYADMELP
;
A
#
# COMPACT_ATOMS: atom_id res chain seq x y z
N MET A 1 44.21 2.67 -54.34
CA MET A 1 43.86 3.17 -52.97
C MET A 1 42.39 2.87 -52.73
N ALA A 2 42.08 1.83 -51.96
CA ALA A 2 40.69 1.47 -51.62
C ALA A 2 40.36 2.08 -50.25
N ALA A 3 39.35 2.93 -50.20
CA ALA A 3 38.86 3.54 -48.98
C ALA A 3 37.91 2.55 -48.25
N LEU A 4 38.29 2.13 -47.06
CA LEU A 4 37.52 1.28 -46.18
C LEU A 4 36.53 2.18 -45.42
N LEU A 5 35.24 2.14 -45.75
CA LEU A 5 34.18 2.78 -44.99
C LEU A 5 33.86 1.93 -43.73
N LEU A 6 34.27 2.39 -42.55
CA LEU A 6 33.85 1.83 -41.28
C LEU A 6 32.39 2.32 -41.01
N LEU A 7 31.40 1.43 -41.14
CA LEU A 7 30.06 1.67 -40.59
C LEU A 7 30.11 1.47 -39.08
N CYS A 8 30.07 2.56 -38.32
CA CYS A 8 29.77 2.52 -36.89
C CYS A 8 28.28 2.20 -36.71
N ALA A 9 27.95 0.98 -36.32
CA ALA A 9 26.62 0.63 -35.84
C ALA A 9 26.40 1.30 -34.48
N ILE A 10 25.58 2.33 -34.45
CA ILE A 10 25.08 2.93 -33.20
C ILE A 10 24.11 1.90 -32.59
N PRO A 11 24.33 1.40 -31.35
CA PRO A 11 23.36 0.51 -30.71
C PRO A 11 22.09 1.31 -30.50
N CYS A 12 21.00 0.89 -31.15
CA CYS A 12 19.67 1.38 -30.90
C CYS A 12 19.27 0.83 -29.52
N THR A 13 19.45 1.62 -28.47
CA THR A 13 18.88 1.35 -27.16
C THR A 13 17.36 1.53 -27.30
N THR A 14 16.65 0.44 -27.51
CA THR A 14 15.21 0.43 -27.35
C THR A 14 14.94 0.81 -25.90
N MET A 15 14.38 2.00 -25.66
CA MET A 15 13.79 2.32 -24.35
C MET A 15 12.70 1.27 -24.11
N GLN A 16 12.96 0.37 -23.16
CA GLN A 16 11.96 -0.57 -22.72
C GLN A 16 10.86 0.25 -22.04
N ALA A 17 9.63 0.13 -22.53
CA ALA A 17 8.50 0.77 -21.87
C ALA A 17 8.39 0.19 -20.46
N GLY A 18 8.28 1.07 -19.45
CA GLY A 18 8.17 0.64 -18.05
C GLY A 18 6.95 -0.27 -17.83
N SER A 19 7.05 -1.15 -16.85
CA SER A 19 5.97 -2.08 -16.51
C SER A 19 4.76 -1.32 -15.98
N LEU A 20 3.60 -1.58 -16.59
CA LEU A 20 2.32 -1.08 -16.07
C LEU A 20 1.87 -1.97 -14.90
N ILE A 21 1.52 -1.33 -13.80
CA ILE A 21 1.05 -1.99 -12.58
C ILE A 21 -0.19 -1.32 -12.02
N ARG A 22 -1.06 -2.10 -11.38
CA ARG A 22 -2.18 -1.60 -10.59
C ARG A 22 -1.98 -1.96 -9.13
N VAL A 23 -2.05 -0.95 -8.25
CA VAL A 23 -1.89 -1.11 -6.81
C VAL A 23 -3.17 -0.70 -6.10
N LEU A 24 -3.65 -1.54 -5.16
CA LEU A 24 -4.85 -1.26 -4.36
C LEU A 24 -4.48 -1.11 -2.87
N GLN A 25 -4.99 -0.06 -2.26
CA GLN A 25 -5.00 0.23 -0.83
C GLN A 25 -6.40 -0.02 -0.28
N PHE A 26 -6.52 -0.82 0.82
CA PHE A 26 -7.82 -1.12 1.39
C PHE A 26 -7.78 -1.43 2.89
N ASN A 27 -8.20 -0.50 3.74
CA ASN A 27 -8.56 -0.82 5.11
C ASN A 27 -9.90 -1.57 5.07
N ILE A 28 -9.89 -2.88 5.39
CA ILE A 28 -11.07 -3.74 5.27
C ILE A 28 -11.94 -3.77 6.53
N ARG A 29 -11.61 -2.98 7.55
CA ARG A 29 -12.24 -3.00 8.87
C ARG A 29 -12.19 -4.37 9.54
N LEU A 30 -11.70 -4.43 10.73
CA LEU A 30 -11.57 -5.65 11.53
C LEU A 30 -12.95 -6.30 11.81
N ILE A 31 -12.96 -7.56 12.22
CA ILE A 31 -14.17 -8.23 12.70
C ILE A 31 -14.58 -7.60 14.03
N SER A 32 -15.75 -6.97 14.06
CA SER A 32 -16.31 -6.37 15.26
C SER A 32 -17.81 -6.65 15.37
N SER A 33 -18.25 -7.13 16.53
CA SER A 33 -19.68 -7.32 16.82
C SER A 33 -20.44 -6.00 16.89
N SER A 34 -19.74 -4.88 17.15
CA SER A 34 -20.35 -3.55 17.19
C SER A 34 -20.77 -3.01 15.82
N ASP A 35 -20.26 -3.60 14.74
CA ASP A 35 -20.57 -3.15 13.38
C ASP A 35 -21.95 -3.63 12.86
N GLY A 36 -22.68 -4.43 13.65
CA GLY A 36 -24.04 -4.87 13.32
C GLY A 36 -24.15 -5.49 11.92
N ASN A 37 -24.99 -4.92 11.06
CA ASN A 37 -25.18 -5.38 9.68
C ASN A 37 -23.97 -5.14 8.76
N ASN A 38 -22.98 -4.35 9.22
CA ASN A 38 -21.73 -4.12 8.52
C ASN A 38 -20.61 -5.08 8.98
N ASN A 39 -20.94 -6.06 9.86
CA ASN A 39 -19.97 -7.04 10.30
C ASN A 39 -19.35 -7.78 9.12
N TRP A 40 -18.06 -8.15 9.26
CA TRP A 40 -17.27 -8.84 8.26
C TRP A 40 -18.00 -10.01 7.58
N TYR A 41 -18.68 -10.84 8.36
CA TYR A 41 -19.36 -12.03 7.84
C TYR A 41 -20.44 -11.75 6.78
N TYR A 42 -20.95 -10.52 6.72
CA TYR A 42 -21.95 -10.11 5.72
C TYR A 42 -21.34 -9.45 4.48
N ARG A 43 -20.04 -9.13 4.49
CA ARG A 43 -19.35 -8.41 3.40
C ARG A 43 -18.08 -9.09 2.89
N ALA A 44 -17.68 -10.22 3.50
CA ALA A 44 -16.44 -10.91 3.16
C ALA A 44 -16.35 -11.28 1.67
N GLU A 45 -17.41 -11.88 1.12
CA GLU A 45 -17.49 -12.25 -0.29
C GLU A 45 -17.50 -11.01 -1.21
N ASP A 46 -18.18 -9.94 -0.82
CA ASP A 46 -18.21 -8.69 -1.58
C ASP A 46 -16.82 -8.02 -1.62
N VAL A 47 -16.06 -8.08 -0.51
CA VAL A 47 -14.66 -7.59 -0.45
C VAL A 47 -13.75 -8.39 -1.38
N ALA A 48 -13.86 -9.72 -1.38
CA ALA A 48 -13.08 -10.56 -2.27
C ALA A 48 -13.46 -10.34 -3.74
N ALA A 49 -14.76 -10.29 -4.05
CA ALA A 49 -15.26 -10.00 -5.39
C ALA A 49 -14.76 -8.65 -5.89
N TYR A 50 -14.75 -7.64 -5.03
CA TYR A 50 -14.20 -6.33 -5.36
C TYR A 50 -12.71 -6.41 -5.76
N CYS A 51 -11.89 -7.12 -4.98
CA CYS A 51 -10.49 -7.30 -5.32
C CYS A 51 -10.30 -8.02 -6.67
N HIS A 52 -11.16 -9.02 -6.97
CA HIS A 52 -11.16 -9.68 -8.28
C HIS A 52 -11.57 -8.73 -9.41
N ASP A 53 -12.58 -7.88 -9.21
CA ASP A 53 -13.05 -6.94 -10.22
C ASP A 53 -12.00 -5.85 -10.54
N ILE A 54 -11.28 -5.36 -9.52
CA ILE A 54 -10.21 -4.37 -9.70
C ILE A 54 -8.98 -4.99 -10.36
N GLN A 55 -8.72 -6.28 -10.17
CA GLN A 55 -7.57 -7.00 -10.71
C GLN A 55 -6.23 -6.29 -10.41
N PRO A 56 -5.92 -5.98 -9.15
CA PRO A 56 -4.66 -5.33 -8.82
C PRO A 56 -3.48 -6.28 -9.03
N ASP A 57 -2.34 -5.76 -9.45
CA ASP A 57 -1.08 -6.50 -9.47
C ASP A 57 -0.61 -6.84 -8.05
N MET A 58 -0.86 -5.92 -7.14
CA MET A 58 -0.62 -6.07 -5.70
C MET A 58 -1.57 -5.19 -4.88
N PHE A 59 -1.83 -5.62 -3.66
CA PHE A 59 -2.64 -4.82 -2.74
C PHE A 59 -2.21 -4.98 -1.28
N GLY A 60 -2.38 -3.88 -0.54
CA GLY A 60 -2.21 -3.83 0.91
C GLY A 60 -3.55 -3.70 1.62
N MET A 61 -3.74 -4.49 2.67
CA MET A 61 -4.93 -4.39 3.52
C MET A 61 -4.55 -4.02 4.95
N GLN A 62 -5.45 -3.35 5.66
CA GLN A 62 -5.28 -3.00 7.07
C GLN A 62 -6.44 -3.53 7.90
N GLU A 63 -6.24 -3.60 9.22
CA GLU A 63 -7.17 -4.17 10.21
C GLU A 63 -7.47 -5.65 10.02
N VAL A 64 -6.62 -6.36 9.30
CA VAL A 64 -6.87 -7.76 8.92
C VAL A 64 -6.67 -8.69 10.11
N THR A 65 -7.77 -9.16 10.70
CA THR A 65 -7.72 -10.20 11.75
C THR A 65 -7.23 -11.54 11.18
N PRO A 66 -6.75 -12.49 12.02
CA PRO A 66 -6.32 -13.80 11.55
C PRO A 66 -7.38 -14.55 10.72
N ALA A 67 -8.65 -14.42 11.10
CA ALA A 67 -9.76 -15.06 10.36
C ALA A 67 -9.98 -14.41 8.99
N GLN A 68 -9.90 -13.09 8.89
CA GLN A 68 -9.99 -12.36 7.63
C GLN A 68 -8.82 -12.70 6.71
N LYS A 69 -7.59 -12.75 7.26
CA LYS A 69 -6.40 -13.16 6.50
C LYS A 69 -6.59 -14.55 5.91
N THR A 70 -7.01 -15.51 6.73
CA THR A 70 -7.27 -16.89 6.28
C THR A 70 -8.35 -16.96 5.19
N PHE A 71 -9.41 -16.16 5.31
CA PHE A 71 -10.45 -16.07 4.29
C PHE A 71 -9.89 -15.53 2.98
N MET A 72 -9.18 -14.40 3.02
CA MET A 72 -8.60 -13.79 1.82
C MET A 72 -7.57 -14.70 1.13
N GLU A 73 -6.71 -15.39 1.89
CA GLU A 73 -5.74 -16.35 1.33
C GLU A 73 -6.41 -17.52 0.61
N LYS A 74 -7.55 -17.99 1.13
CA LYS A 74 -8.33 -19.07 0.51
C LYS A 74 -9.11 -18.64 -0.72
N THR A 75 -9.54 -17.39 -0.77
CA THR A 75 -10.36 -16.85 -1.85
C THR A 75 -9.50 -16.25 -2.96
N MET A 76 -8.40 -15.55 -2.61
CA MET A 76 -7.49 -14.90 -3.56
C MET A 76 -6.30 -15.82 -3.91
N THR A 77 -6.58 -16.99 -4.44
CA THR A 77 -5.58 -18.06 -4.62
C THR A 77 -4.49 -17.74 -5.64
N GLU A 78 -4.71 -16.81 -6.55
CA GLU A 78 -3.73 -16.32 -7.53
C GLU A 78 -2.69 -15.38 -6.91
N TYR A 79 -2.95 -14.83 -5.72
CA TYR A 79 -2.03 -14.00 -4.98
C TYR A 79 -1.23 -14.78 -3.94
N ALA A 80 -0.01 -14.35 -3.70
CA ALA A 80 0.72 -14.71 -2.48
C ALA A 80 0.45 -13.65 -1.41
N CYS A 81 0.41 -14.05 -0.14
CA CYS A 81 0.17 -13.20 1.00
C CYS A 81 1.39 -13.21 1.94
N ILE A 82 1.89 -12.02 2.27
CA ILE A 82 3.05 -11.83 3.16
C ILE A 82 2.63 -10.94 4.33
N GLY A 83 3.15 -11.20 5.51
CA GLY A 83 3.01 -10.35 6.69
C GLY A 83 2.68 -11.12 7.96
N LEU A 84 3.25 -10.65 9.07
CA LEU A 84 2.98 -11.13 10.43
C LEU A 84 1.86 -10.31 11.07
N GLY A 85 1.25 -10.88 12.10
CA GLY A 85 0.34 -10.13 12.98
C GLY A 85 1.12 -9.18 13.90
N ARG A 86 0.52 -8.06 14.23
CA ARG A 86 1.16 -7.02 15.08
C ARG A 86 1.52 -7.50 16.48
N ASP A 87 0.91 -8.60 16.95
CA ASP A 87 1.20 -9.21 18.25
C ASP A 87 2.18 -10.40 18.14
N GLY A 88 2.77 -10.58 16.95
CA GLY A 88 3.75 -11.61 16.66
C GLY A 88 3.15 -12.85 15.98
N GLY A 89 3.89 -13.44 15.06
CA GLY A 89 3.44 -14.62 14.31
C GLY A 89 2.12 -14.35 13.56
N SER A 90 1.09 -15.13 13.86
CA SER A 90 -0.27 -14.96 13.31
C SER A 90 -1.23 -14.21 14.25
N SER A 91 -0.73 -13.57 15.31
CA SER A 91 -1.57 -12.96 16.35
C SER A 91 -1.79 -11.46 16.12
N GLY A 92 -2.99 -10.98 16.46
CA GLY A 92 -3.38 -9.59 16.28
C GLY A 92 -3.75 -9.24 14.83
N GLU A 93 -4.00 -7.96 14.60
CA GLU A 93 -4.25 -7.46 13.25
C GLU A 93 -3.00 -7.52 12.39
N HIS A 94 -3.17 -7.78 11.10
CA HIS A 94 -2.13 -7.80 10.08
C HIS A 94 -2.25 -6.57 9.19
N CYS A 95 -1.13 -6.21 8.58
CA CYS A 95 -1.06 -5.34 7.41
C CYS A 95 -0.46 -6.15 6.25
N PRO A 96 -1.20 -7.13 5.71
CA PRO A 96 -0.64 -8.03 4.71
C PRO A 96 -0.40 -7.32 3.39
N VAL A 97 0.60 -7.83 2.66
CA VAL A 97 0.86 -7.56 1.26
C VAL A 97 0.40 -8.77 0.45
N PHE A 98 -0.43 -8.52 -0.55
CA PHE A 98 -0.80 -9.49 -1.57
C PHE A 98 -0.16 -9.09 -2.91
N TYR A 99 0.36 -10.06 -3.68
CA TYR A 99 0.90 -9.83 -5.02
C TYR A 99 0.62 -11.01 -5.95
N LEU A 100 0.42 -10.75 -7.25
CA LEU A 100 0.17 -11.78 -8.26
C LEU A 100 1.35 -12.73 -8.40
N LYS A 101 1.16 -14.00 -8.05
CA LYS A 101 2.19 -15.05 -8.17
C LYS A 101 2.63 -15.31 -9.61
N SER A 102 1.72 -15.13 -10.56
CA SER A 102 2.02 -15.32 -11.99
C SER A 102 2.99 -14.26 -12.52
N LYS A 103 2.87 -13.01 -12.05
CA LYS A 103 3.64 -11.86 -12.55
C LYS A 103 4.94 -11.62 -11.77
N TYR A 104 4.95 -11.82 -10.45
CA TYR A 104 6.07 -11.45 -9.61
C TYR A 104 6.75 -12.64 -8.93
N ALA A 105 8.07 -12.51 -8.76
CA ALA A 105 8.88 -13.34 -7.89
C ALA A 105 9.22 -12.56 -6.62
N LEU A 106 9.03 -13.17 -5.45
CA LEU A 106 9.47 -12.63 -4.17
C LEU A 106 10.96 -12.88 -4.01
N GLU A 107 11.74 -11.84 -3.79
CA GLU A 107 13.17 -11.93 -3.53
C GLU A 107 13.51 -11.76 -2.05
N ASN A 108 12.80 -10.85 -1.37
CA ASN A 108 12.96 -10.63 0.06
C ASN A 108 11.66 -10.10 0.67
N SER A 109 11.47 -10.28 1.97
CA SER A 109 10.32 -9.74 2.68
C SER A 109 10.54 -9.69 4.19
N GLY A 110 9.74 -8.90 4.87
CA GLY A 110 9.76 -8.84 6.32
C GLY A 110 8.60 -8.06 6.90
N THR A 111 8.57 -8.06 8.23
CA THR A 111 7.67 -7.21 9.02
C THR A 111 8.48 -6.58 10.14
N PHE A 112 8.35 -5.29 10.35
CA PHE A 112 8.95 -4.58 11.46
C PHE A 112 7.91 -3.77 12.24
N TRP A 113 8.17 -3.51 13.53
CA TRP A 113 7.28 -2.78 14.41
C TRP A 113 7.62 -1.29 14.42
N LEU A 114 6.59 -0.47 14.42
CA LEU A 114 6.70 1.00 14.52
C LEU A 114 6.92 1.37 15.98
N SER A 115 8.17 1.24 16.43
CA SER A 115 8.61 1.43 17.80
C SER A 115 10.11 1.69 17.90
N ASP A 116 10.64 1.95 19.09
CA ASP A 116 12.09 2.08 19.34
C ASP A 116 12.85 0.75 19.14
N THR A 117 12.16 -0.38 19.06
CA THR A 117 12.75 -1.71 18.82
C THR A 117 12.04 -2.42 17.66
N PRO A 118 12.26 -1.96 16.41
CA PRO A 118 11.49 -2.41 15.25
C PRO A 118 11.66 -3.91 14.91
N GLU A 119 12.69 -4.57 15.38
CA GLU A 119 12.93 -6.01 15.16
C GLU A 119 12.17 -6.91 16.14
N LYS A 120 11.44 -6.32 17.11
CA LYS A 120 10.74 -7.05 18.17
C LYS A 120 9.30 -6.62 18.27
N VAL A 121 8.45 -7.57 18.67
CA VAL A 121 7.07 -7.25 19.06
C VAL A 121 7.07 -6.22 20.18
N SER A 122 6.75 -4.98 19.86
CA SER A 122 6.85 -3.87 20.82
C SER A 122 5.84 -2.76 20.54
N ASN A 123 5.61 -1.93 21.54
CA ASN A 123 4.78 -0.73 21.47
C ASN A 123 5.47 0.37 22.32
N THR A 124 5.86 1.45 21.68
CA THR A 124 6.48 2.61 22.32
C THR A 124 5.84 3.90 21.86
N TRP A 125 6.41 5.06 22.17
CA TRP A 125 5.98 6.39 21.74
C TRP A 125 4.57 6.79 22.20
N GLY A 126 3.97 6.03 23.16
CA GLY A 126 2.58 6.25 23.60
C GLY A 126 1.54 5.88 22.55
N ALA A 127 1.88 5.05 21.57
CA ALA A 127 0.93 4.54 20.60
C ALA A 127 -0.17 3.70 21.28
N ALA A 128 -1.41 3.83 20.80
CA ALA A 128 -2.56 3.15 21.39
C ALA A 128 -2.50 1.62 21.24
N CYS A 129 -1.81 1.15 20.21
CA CYS A 129 -1.58 -0.28 19.96
C CYS A 129 -0.30 -0.48 19.16
N ARG A 130 0.18 -1.72 19.08
CA ARG A 130 1.29 -2.08 18.21
C ARG A 130 0.94 -1.79 16.76
N ARG A 131 1.89 -1.23 16.02
CA ARG A 131 1.77 -0.96 14.59
C ARG A 131 2.96 -1.54 13.86
N ILE A 132 2.74 -1.98 12.64
CA ILE A 132 3.71 -2.71 11.84
C ILE A 132 3.76 -2.18 10.41
N VAL A 133 4.88 -2.44 9.76
CA VAL A 133 5.04 -2.35 8.31
C VAL A 133 5.38 -3.73 7.80
N THR A 134 4.64 -4.22 6.83
CA THR A 134 5.01 -5.39 6.02
C THR A 134 5.61 -4.91 4.72
N TRP A 135 6.76 -5.48 4.31
CA TRP A 135 7.43 -5.09 3.09
C TRP A 135 7.90 -6.30 2.29
N THR A 136 8.05 -6.11 0.99
CA THR A 136 8.52 -7.12 0.04
C THR A 136 9.45 -6.47 -0.98
N ILE A 137 10.45 -7.21 -1.45
CA ILE A 137 11.17 -6.93 -2.69
C ILE A 137 10.63 -7.90 -3.73
N LEU A 138 10.00 -7.33 -4.74
CA LEU A 138 9.41 -8.06 -5.85
C LEU A 138 10.21 -7.84 -7.13
N ARG A 139 10.31 -8.89 -7.94
CA ARG A 139 10.87 -8.81 -9.28
C ARG A 139 9.79 -9.21 -10.30
N ASP A 140 9.54 -8.36 -11.25
CA ASP A 140 8.70 -8.70 -12.40
C ASP A 140 9.38 -9.82 -13.21
N LYS A 141 8.66 -10.90 -13.45
CA LYS A 141 9.20 -12.09 -14.14
C LYS A 141 9.42 -11.88 -15.64
N GLN A 142 8.71 -10.92 -16.22
CA GLN A 142 8.78 -10.62 -17.64
C GLN A 142 9.86 -9.60 -17.95
N THR A 143 9.91 -8.49 -17.21
CA THR A 143 10.84 -7.38 -17.46
C THR A 143 12.14 -7.52 -16.67
N GLY A 144 12.12 -8.23 -15.54
CA GLY A 144 13.23 -8.30 -14.60
C GLY A 144 13.31 -7.10 -13.64
N GLU A 145 12.44 -6.10 -13.79
CA GLU A 145 12.39 -4.93 -12.91
C GLU A 145 12.13 -5.33 -11.47
N ARG A 146 12.82 -4.64 -10.56
CA ARG A 146 12.76 -4.86 -9.12
C ARG A 146 12.24 -3.62 -8.44
N PHE A 147 11.40 -3.81 -7.44
CA PHE A 147 10.87 -2.71 -6.62
C PHE A 147 10.51 -3.20 -5.22
N CYS A 148 10.41 -2.26 -4.28
CA CYS A 148 9.91 -2.51 -2.94
C CYS A 148 8.42 -2.16 -2.87
N TYR A 149 7.62 -3.08 -2.34
CA TYR A 149 6.22 -2.80 -2.00
C TYR A 149 5.99 -3.01 -0.51
N ALA A 150 5.42 -2.01 0.16
CA ALA A 150 5.16 -2.04 1.60
C ALA A 150 3.71 -1.65 1.92
N ASN A 151 3.23 -2.14 3.08
CA ASN A 151 1.89 -1.84 3.58
C ASN A 151 1.91 -1.61 5.09
N THR A 152 1.14 -0.64 5.56
CA THR A 152 1.14 -0.24 6.98
C THR A 152 -0.21 0.26 7.46
N HIS A 153 -0.34 0.38 8.79
CA HIS A 153 -1.44 1.06 9.47
C HIS A 153 -0.88 1.82 10.67
N PHE A 154 -0.88 3.16 10.61
CA PHE A 154 -0.31 4.01 11.66
C PHE A 154 -1.26 4.16 12.86
N ASP A 155 -0.74 4.72 13.96
CA ASP A 155 -1.52 4.88 15.18
C ASP A 155 -2.67 5.89 15.02
N HIS A 156 -3.86 5.51 15.48
CA HIS A 156 -5.07 6.31 15.31
C HIS A 156 -5.24 7.41 16.37
N LYS A 157 -4.47 7.40 17.48
CA LYS A 157 -4.62 8.36 18.57
C LYS A 157 -3.46 9.34 18.70
N ASN A 158 -2.22 8.87 18.58
CA ASN A 158 -1.04 9.64 18.94
C ASN A 158 -0.33 10.21 17.71
N GLU A 159 -0.39 11.52 17.54
CA GLU A 159 0.25 12.22 16.42
C GLU A 159 1.78 12.10 16.45
N SER A 160 2.39 12.19 17.64
CA SER A 160 3.84 12.02 17.79
C SER A 160 4.28 10.60 17.39
N ALA A 161 3.47 9.58 17.71
CA ALA A 161 3.75 8.21 17.26
C ALA A 161 3.65 8.10 15.74
N ARG A 162 2.69 8.75 15.08
CA ARG A 162 2.59 8.79 13.61
C ARG A 162 3.77 9.49 12.96
N ASP A 163 4.23 10.62 13.50
CA ASP A 163 5.41 11.34 13.00
C ASP A 163 6.68 10.47 13.07
N LYS A 164 6.91 9.80 14.20
CA LYS A 164 8.02 8.85 14.35
C LYS A 164 7.86 7.63 13.43
N SER A 165 6.64 7.16 13.24
CA SER A 165 6.33 6.03 12.34
C SER A 165 6.69 6.36 10.90
N SER A 166 6.37 7.57 10.42
CA SER A 166 6.72 8.02 9.06
C SER A 166 8.24 8.00 8.85
N ARG A 167 8.99 8.56 9.79
CA ARG A 167 10.45 8.58 9.75
C ARG A 167 11.03 7.16 9.72
N LEU A 168 10.66 6.34 10.71
CA LEU A 168 11.15 4.96 10.80
C LEU A 168 10.81 4.14 9.56
N THR A 169 9.60 4.31 9.01
CA THR A 169 9.18 3.61 7.78
C THR A 169 10.12 3.94 6.62
N LYS A 170 10.40 5.22 6.38
CA LYS A 170 11.31 5.64 5.32
C LYS A 170 12.74 5.16 5.55
N GLU A 171 13.27 5.33 6.77
CA GLU A 171 14.62 4.87 7.15
C GLU A 171 14.81 3.36 6.90
N ARG A 172 13.84 2.54 7.33
CA ARG A 172 13.91 1.09 7.15
C ARG A 172 13.75 0.66 5.69
N LEU A 173 12.80 1.26 4.98
CA LEU A 173 12.62 0.94 3.57
C LEU A 173 13.80 1.40 2.71
N ALA A 174 14.47 2.52 3.03
CA ALA A 174 15.71 2.92 2.38
C ALA A 174 16.81 1.85 2.52
N GLN A 175 16.93 1.24 3.72
CA GLN A 175 17.88 0.16 3.96
C GLN A 175 17.53 -1.13 3.20
N TYR A 176 16.25 -1.53 3.19
CA TYR A 176 15.82 -2.79 2.57
C TYR A 176 15.73 -2.71 1.04
N ALA A 177 15.33 -1.57 0.52
CA ALA A 177 15.14 -1.37 -0.92
C ALA A 177 16.46 -1.08 -1.67
N GLU A 178 17.52 -0.63 -0.98
CA GLU A 178 18.85 -0.40 -1.59
C GLU A 178 18.80 0.44 -2.88
N GLY A 179 17.97 1.48 -2.90
CA GLY A 179 17.80 2.37 -4.06
C GLY A 179 16.79 1.90 -5.11
N LEU A 180 16.07 0.80 -4.88
CA LEU A 180 14.96 0.38 -5.74
C LEU A 180 13.77 1.36 -5.63
N PRO A 181 12.91 1.45 -6.66
CA PRO A 181 11.62 2.12 -6.58
C PRO A 181 10.79 1.57 -5.42
N ILE A 182 10.09 2.46 -4.69
CA ILE A 182 9.31 2.08 -3.50
C ILE A 182 7.87 2.51 -3.68
N ILE A 183 6.94 1.61 -3.36
CA ILE A 183 5.50 1.85 -3.25
C ILE A 183 5.08 1.52 -1.83
N ILE A 184 4.35 2.43 -1.18
CA ILE A 184 3.80 2.21 0.17
C ILE A 184 2.30 2.46 0.15
N THR A 185 1.52 1.46 0.55
CA THR A 185 0.09 1.60 0.82
C THR A 185 -0.18 1.65 2.31
N GLY A 186 -1.24 2.30 2.74
CA GLY A 186 -1.61 2.25 4.15
C GLY A 186 -2.75 3.17 4.54
N ASP A 187 -3.31 2.85 5.71
CA ASP A 187 -4.07 3.78 6.52
C ASP A 187 -3.09 4.50 7.47
N PHE A 188 -2.80 5.74 7.17
CA PHE A 188 -1.82 6.53 7.92
C PHE A 188 -2.46 7.27 9.11
N ASN A 189 -3.79 7.22 9.27
CA ASN A 189 -4.52 7.90 10.31
C ASN A 189 -4.13 9.39 10.45
N CYS A 190 -3.72 10.00 9.37
CA CYS A 190 -3.34 11.42 9.30
C CYS A 190 -3.86 12.05 8.00
N THR A 191 -4.04 13.34 8.00
CA THR A 191 -4.50 14.09 6.83
C THR A 191 -3.33 14.72 6.07
N PRO A 192 -3.51 15.22 4.84
CA PRO A 192 -2.47 15.90 4.07
C PRO A 192 -1.87 17.16 4.73
N THR A 193 -2.50 17.67 5.80
CA THR A 193 -2.00 18.82 6.59
C THR A 193 -1.19 18.40 7.83
N SER A 194 -1.07 17.10 8.10
CA SER A 194 -0.39 16.57 9.28
C SER A 194 1.12 16.48 9.09
N THR A 195 1.89 16.61 10.17
CA THR A 195 3.35 16.42 10.17
C THR A 195 3.74 15.03 9.63
N CYS A 196 2.99 14.00 10.02
CA CYS A 196 3.16 12.64 9.51
C CYS A 196 3.15 12.57 7.97
N TYR A 197 2.18 13.21 7.31
CA TYR A 197 2.09 13.26 5.85
C TYR A 197 3.28 14.03 5.24
N THR A 198 3.60 15.20 5.79
CA THR A 198 4.73 16.01 5.35
C THR A 198 6.03 15.21 5.40
N ARG A 199 6.25 14.44 6.46
CA ARG A 199 7.40 13.54 6.57
C ARG A 199 7.47 12.46 5.50
N MET A 200 6.32 11.93 5.08
CA MET A 200 6.31 10.95 3.98
C MET A 200 6.80 11.57 2.67
N ILE A 201 6.40 12.80 2.36
CA ILE A 201 6.72 13.42 1.06
C ILE A 201 8.06 14.14 1.03
N GLU A 202 8.60 14.60 2.16
CA GLU A 202 9.85 15.35 2.21
C GLU A 202 11.08 14.43 2.25
N PRO A 203 12.21 14.85 1.64
CA PRO A 203 13.47 14.10 1.68
C PRO A 203 14.24 14.39 2.98
N ASP A 204 13.75 13.97 4.13
CA ASP A 204 14.34 14.20 5.45
C ASP A 204 15.53 13.27 5.75
N GLY A 205 16.54 13.27 4.90
CA GLY A 205 17.73 12.43 4.99
C GLY A 205 17.55 11.01 4.42
N THR A 206 16.40 10.73 3.81
CA THR A 206 16.13 9.48 3.10
C THR A 206 15.81 9.75 1.62
N PHE A 207 14.61 9.41 1.18
CA PHE A 207 14.13 9.68 -0.17
C PHE A 207 12.82 10.45 -0.12
N PRO A 208 12.54 11.34 -1.09
CA PRO A 208 11.23 11.95 -1.23
C PRO A 208 10.20 10.92 -1.70
N MET A 209 8.94 11.13 -1.36
CA MET A 209 7.83 10.38 -1.93
C MET A 209 6.78 11.32 -2.52
N HIS A 210 6.06 10.83 -3.49
CA HIS A 210 4.89 11.47 -4.06
C HIS A 210 3.64 10.73 -3.60
N GLU A 211 2.55 11.44 -3.41
CA GLU A 211 1.26 10.85 -3.08
C GLU A 211 0.46 10.64 -4.36
N ALA A 212 0.03 9.41 -4.61
CA ALA A 212 -0.55 9.00 -5.87
C ALA A 212 -1.76 9.84 -6.31
N TRP A 213 -2.66 10.20 -5.37
CA TRP A 213 -3.81 11.05 -5.71
C TRP A 213 -3.38 12.45 -6.17
N ARG A 214 -2.37 13.05 -5.53
CA ARG A 214 -1.91 14.40 -5.91
C ARG A 214 -1.25 14.41 -7.28
N ASP A 215 -0.46 13.39 -7.58
CA ASP A 215 0.40 13.32 -8.76
C ASP A 215 -0.25 12.62 -9.96
N ALA A 216 -1.38 11.94 -9.75
CA ALA A 216 -2.10 11.26 -10.82
C ALA A 216 -2.48 12.22 -11.96
N ARG A 217 -2.23 11.79 -13.19
CA ARG A 217 -2.70 12.50 -14.40
C ARG A 217 -4.22 12.49 -14.52
N VAL A 218 -4.84 11.39 -14.11
CA VAL A 218 -6.29 11.21 -14.07
C VAL A 218 -6.72 10.88 -12.66
N LYS A 219 -7.69 11.62 -12.13
CA LYS A 219 -8.26 11.41 -10.79
C LYS A 219 -9.74 11.10 -10.93
N GLU A 220 -10.21 10.06 -10.26
CA GLU A 220 -11.60 9.64 -10.27
C GLU A 220 -12.12 9.39 -8.86
N GLY A 221 -13.38 9.74 -8.62
CA GLY A 221 -14.00 9.63 -7.30
C GLY A 221 -13.81 10.88 -6.45
N ILE A 222 -13.72 10.69 -5.15
CA ILE A 222 -13.62 11.76 -4.15
C ILE A 222 -12.25 11.76 -3.47
N GLU A 223 -11.90 12.86 -2.84
CA GLU A 223 -10.60 12.94 -2.16
C GLU A 223 -10.60 12.21 -0.81
N GLY A 224 -11.69 12.32 -0.03
CA GLY A 224 -11.79 11.69 1.29
C GLY A 224 -11.92 10.19 1.22
N THR A 225 -11.36 9.47 2.20
CA THR A 225 -11.34 8.00 2.21
C THR A 225 -12.03 7.38 3.43
N PHE A 226 -12.22 8.13 4.53
CA PHE A 226 -12.89 7.63 5.74
C PHE A 226 -14.32 8.14 5.84
N HIS A 227 -15.30 7.23 5.85
CA HIS A 227 -16.72 7.58 5.86
C HIS A 227 -17.52 7.00 7.04
N SER A 228 -16.89 6.14 7.87
CA SER A 228 -17.55 5.55 9.07
C SER A 228 -18.94 4.98 8.75
N TRP A 229 -18.99 4.00 7.84
CA TRP A 229 -20.25 3.37 7.38
C TRP A 229 -21.26 4.36 6.77
N GLY A 230 -20.78 5.40 6.10
CA GLY A 230 -21.64 6.43 5.49
C GLY A 230 -22.21 7.46 6.44
N THR A 231 -21.80 7.45 7.72
CA THR A 231 -22.27 8.46 8.70
C THR A 231 -21.62 9.83 8.49
N ILE A 232 -20.46 9.88 7.83
CA ILE A 232 -19.76 11.11 7.50
C ILE A 232 -20.13 11.55 6.09
N ALA A 233 -20.69 12.75 5.98
CA ALA A 233 -21.06 13.34 4.68
C ALA A 233 -19.82 13.49 3.77
N LEU A 234 -19.97 13.30 2.46
CA LEU A 234 -18.90 13.32 1.46
C LEU A 234 -17.92 14.50 1.64
N ALA A 235 -18.42 15.72 1.77
CA ALA A 235 -17.61 16.92 1.93
C ALA A 235 -16.82 17.01 3.26
N LYS A 236 -17.05 16.08 4.20
CA LYS A 236 -16.40 16.04 5.51
C LYS A 236 -15.52 14.82 5.69
N ARG A 237 -15.44 13.93 4.70
CA ARG A 237 -14.59 12.75 4.76
C ARG A 237 -13.12 13.15 4.78
N SER A 238 -12.38 12.63 5.72
CA SER A 238 -10.93 12.81 5.79
C SER A 238 -10.23 11.85 4.83
N ARG A 239 -9.19 12.33 4.14
CA ARG A 239 -8.26 11.47 3.42
C ARG A 239 -7.21 11.00 4.40
N ILE A 240 -7.18 9.71 4.72
CA ILE A 240 -6.24 9.09 5.65
C ILE A 240 -5.59 7.82 5.08
N ASP A 241 -6.12 7.33 3.97
CA ASP A 241 -5.61 6.19 3.22
C ASP A 241 -4.82 6.70 2.01
N PHE A 242 -3.58 6.28 1.89
CA PHE A 242 -2.66 6.78 0.87
C PHE A 242 -1.92 5.67 0.13
N ILE A 243 -1.52 6.00 -1.09
CA ILE A 243 -0.49 5.29 -1.85
C ILE A 243 0.63 6.29 -2.08
N PHE A 244 1.81 6.04 -1.49
CA PHE A 244 3.01 6.83 -1.71
C PHE A 244 3.98 6.08 -2.62
N VAL A 245 4.64 6.81 -3.51
CA VAL A 245 5.60 6.26 -4.48
C VAL A 245 6.87 7.11 -4.52
N THR A 246 8.01 6.50 -4.85
CA THR A 246 9.23 7.25 -5.17
C THR A 246 9.07 8.00 -6.50
N PRO A 247 9.81 9.12 -6.74
CA PRO A 247 9.61 10.01 -7.89
C PRO A 247 9.86 9.38 -9.27
N ASP A 248 10.55 8.27 -9.33
CA ASP A 248 10.82 7.49 -10.54
C ASP A 248 9.60 6.70 -11.04
N ILE A 249 8.59 6.50 -10.19
CA ILE A 249 7.31 5.86 -10.53
C ILE A 249 6.32 6.92 -11.04
N LYS A 250 5.77 6.71 -12.24
CA LYS A 250 4.77 7.62 -12.81
C LYS A 250 3.36 7.17 -12.45
N VAL A 251 2.59 8.01 -11.79
CA VAL A 251 1.19 7.74 -11.49
C VAL A 251 0.32 8.22 -12.67
N LEU A 252 -0.30 7.27 -13.36
CA LEU A 252 -1.13 7.55 -14.53
C LEU A 252 -2.56 7.88 -14.14
N ARG A 253 -3.11 7.13 -13.20
CA ARG A 253 -4.49 7.26 -12.73
C ARG A 253 -4.57 6.91 -11.25
N CYS A 254 -5.37 7.64 -10.49
CA CYS A 254 -5.70 7.28 -9.11
C CYS A 254 -7.21 7.41 -8.91
N VAL A 255 -7.79 6.41 -8.27
CA VAL A 255 -9.24 6.32 -8.04
C VAL A 255 -9.50 6.12 -6.57
N THR A 256 -10.42 6.92 -6.01
CA THR A 256 -11.06 6.62 -4.73
C THR A 256 -12.47 6.12 -5.03
N ASP A 257 -12.73 4.85 -4.74
CA ASP A 257 -14.04 4.23 -4.95
C ASP A 257 -14.85 4.30 -3.66
N ASP A 258 -15.83 5.19 -3.65
CA ASP A 258 -16.69 5.50 -2.50
C ASP A 258 -17.80 4.47 -2.24
N GLY A 259 -17.82 3.39 -3.01
CA GLY A 259 -18.81 2.33 -2.86
C GLY A 259 -20.25 2.74 -3.20
N SER A 260 -20.49 3.97 -3.67
CA SER A 260 -21.86 4.51 -3.90
C SER A 260 -22.69 3.70 -4.89
N LYS A 261 -22.03 2.92 -5.74
CA LYS A 261 -22.67 2.04 -6.75
C LYS A 261 -23.00 0.64 -6.21
N ARG A 262 -22.69 0.35 -4.94
CA ARG A 262 -22.90 -0.97 -4.34
C ARG A 262 -24.07 -0.97 -3.38
N PRO A 263 -24.73 -2.11 -3.17
CA PRO A 263 -25.87 -2.23 -2.26
C PRO A 263 -25.46 -2.09 -0.78
N ARG A 264 -24.16 -2.25 -0.45
CA ARG A 264 -23.59 -2.06 0.88
C ARG A 264 -22.17 -1.56 0.84
N TYR A 265 -21.69 -0.97 1.91
CA TYR A 265 -20.29 -0.62 2.09
C TYR A 265 -19.42 -1.87 2.27
N LEU A 266 -18.26 -1.89 1.64
CA LEU A 266 -17.27 -2.95 1.79
C LEU A 266 -16.46 -2.80 3.08
N SER A 267 -16.31 -1.58 3.57
CA SER A 267 -15.61 -1.18 4.79
C SER A 267 -16.21 0.13 5.30
N ASP A 268 -15.72 0.67 6.40
CA ASP A 268 -15.95 2.05 6.85
C ASP A 268 -14.93 3.03 6.21
N HIS A 269 -14.02 2.50 5.39
CA HIS A 269 -13.13 3.23 4.49
C HIS A 269 -13.49 3.00 3.02
N ASP A 270 -13.28 4.02 2.20
CA ASP A 270 -13.29 3.92 0.75
C ASP A 270 -11.97 3.29 0.28
N THR A 271 -12.00 2.59 -0.84
CA THR A 271 -10.79 2.01 -1.42
C THR A 271 -10.04 3.02 -2.27
N VAL A 272 -8.71 2.91 -2.32
CA VAL A 272 -7.87 3.70 -3.22
C VAL A 272 -7.07 2.76 -4.10
N TYR A 273 -7.14 2.93 -5.43
CA TYR A 273 -6.24 2.21 -6.31
C TYR A 273 -5.60 3.14 -7.35
N ALA A 274 -4.43 2.77 -7.81
CA ALA A 274 -3.70 3.56 -8.79
C ALA A 274 -3.09 2.68 -9.88
N ASP A 275 -3.17 3.17 -11.12
CA ASP A 275 -2.46 2.64 -12.27
C ASP A 275 -1.15 3.43 -12.43
N MET A 276 -0.02 2.73 -12.50
CA MET A 276 1.32 3.30 -12.47
C MET A 276 2.22 2.67 -13.53
N GLU A 277 3.30 3.38 -13.88
CA GLU A 277 4.38 2.90 -14.71
C GLU A 277 5.66 2.86 -13.86
N LEU A 278 6.26 1.68 -13.70
CA LEU A 278 7.57 1.52 -13.10
C LEU A 278 8.65 2.08 -14.04
N PRO A 279 9.82 2.50 -13.52
CA PRO A 279 10.88 3.11 -14.33
C PRO A 279 11.46 2.19 -15.41
#